data_f705f0e1ae41d1a824bb75ff19a68b2d
#
_entry.id   f705f0e1ae41d1a824bb75ff19a68b2d
#
_cell.length_a   1.000
_cell.length_b   1.000
_cell.length_c   1.000
_cell.angle_alpha   90.00
_cell.angle_beta   90.00
_cell.angle_gamma   90.00
#
_symmetry.space_group_name_H-M   'P 1'
#
loop_
_entity.id
_entity.type
_entity.pdbx_description
1 polymer ?
#
loop_
_entity_poly.entity_id
_entity_poly.type
_entity_poly.pdbx_seq_one_letter_code
_entity_poly.pdbx_strand_id
1 'polypeptide(L)'
;MAAAPLLELRQVMVAGRGAPRPEAVSLEIRPGERVALLGPSGAGKSTLLAVANGLLPPSSGAVLWEGAAPARSRRARRRQQARIGTLWQDLRLIEELTVQQNLNAGRLAAWGWPRALLNLLLPLESAANTAVLQRLDLDPALLSQPVAALSGGQRQRVAIGRLLRQNPTLLLADEPLASLDPRLAASLLELLLAEATAPRALLLSLHRPDLLAGFDRVLGLRDGRLVLDQPAAALREGKGAALLAELYRGESLPGGAGLPGDGVGAEQQPVGRTPAGLGALWPDERPPARP
;
A
#
# COMPACT_ATOMS: atom_id res chain seq x y z
N MET A 1 -18.24 -11.68 -21.42
CA MET A 1 -18.13 -10.28 -20.93
C MET A 1 -16.94 -10.20 -20.01
N ALA A 2 -16.05 -9.24 -20.21
CA ALA A 2 -14.94 -9.01 -19.27
C ALA A 2 -15.50 -8.59 -17.90
N ALA A 3 -14.91 -9.12 -16.80
CA ALA A 3 -15.30 -8.73 -15.46
C ALA A 3 -15.04 -7.23 -15.24
N ALA A 4 -15.92 -6.56 -14.49
CA ALA A 4 -15.74 -5.16 -14.13
C ALA A 4 -14.43 -4.97 -13.33
N PRO A 5 -13.69 -3.86 -13.52
CA PRO A 5 -12.51 -3.58 -12.76
C PRO A 5 -12.83 -3.41 -11.27
N LEU A 6 -11.94 -3.86 -10.39
CA LEU A 6 -12.05 -3.67 -8.93
C LEU A 6 -11.82 -2.22 -8.53
N LEU A 7 -10.93 -1.54 -9.26
CA LEU A 7 -10.63 -0.12 -9.12
C LEU A 7 -10.58 0.52 -10.50
N GLU A 8 -11.19 1.69 -10.64
CA GLU A 8 -11.03 2.53 -11.80
C GLU A 8 -10.83 3.98 -11.36
N LEU A 9 -9.77 4.60 -11.82
CA LEU A 9 -9.48 6.01 -11.67
C LEU A 9 -9.68 6.68 -13.02
N ARG A 10 -10.52 7.72 -13.08
CA ARG A 10 -10.82 8.47 -14.31
C ARG A 10 -10.36 9.91 -14.15
N GLN A 11 -9.29 10.31 -14.82
CA GLN A 11 -8.75 11.67 -14.83
C GLN A 11 -8.61 12.26 -13.42
N VAL A 12 -8.10 11.44 -12.49
CA VAL A 12 -8.00 11.83 -11.09
C VAL A 12 -6.92 12.87 -10.90
N MET A 13 -7.29 13.97 -10.25
CA MET A 13 -6.36 15.02 -9.83
C MET A 13 -6.47 15.24 -8.32
N VAL A 14 -5.35 15.61 -7.71
CA VAL A 14 -5.30 16.02 -6.31
C VAL A 14 -4.65 17.39 -6.22
N ALA A 15 -5.42 18.42 -5.89
CA ALA A 15 -4.90 19.76 -5.67
C ALA A 15 -4.08 19.84 -4.36
N GLY A 16 -3.09 20.72 -4.34
CA GLY A 16 -2.30 21.02 -3.14
C GLY A 16 -0.99 21.70 -3.48
N ARG A 17 -0.34 22.26 -2.44
CA ARG A 17 1.00 22.85 -2.53
C ARG A 17 2.03 21.80 -2.04
N GLY A 18 3.22 21.81 -2.58
CA GLY A 18 4.32 20.94 -2.17
C GLY A 18 4.65 19.86 -3.20
N ALA A 19 4.92 18.63 -2.73
CA ALA A 19 5.34 17.52 -3.59
C ALA A 19 4.35 17.20 -4.71
N PRO A 20 4.80 16.64 -5.83
CA PRO A 20 3.95 16.21 -6.93
C PRO A 20 2.77 15.37 -6.45
N ARG A 21 1.58 15.62 -6.99
CA ARG A 21 0.33 14.93 -6.67
C ARG A 21 -0.31 14.42 -7.94
N PRO A 22 -1.16 13.38 -7.89
CA PRO A 22 -1.85 12.87 -9.06
C PRO A 22 -2.45 13.97 -9.92
N GLU A 23 -2.09 13.98 -11.21
CA GLU A 23 -2.55 14.95 -12.20
C GLU A 23 -3.11 14.19 -13.41
N ALA A 24 -4.43 14.23 -13.59
CA ALA A 24 -5.15 13.56 -14.66
C ALA A 24 -4.83 12.05 -14.79
N VAL A 25 -4.62 11.36 -13.65
CA VAL A 25 -4.31 9.93 -13.67
C VAL A 25 -5.53 9.12 -14.01
N SER A 26 -5.43 8.26 -15.02
CA SER A 26 -6.44 7.26 -15.38
C SER A 26 -5.80 5.89 -15.39
N LEU A 27 -6.40 4.94 -14.66
CA LEU A 27 -6.00 3.53 -14.64
C LEU A 27 -7.15 2.65 -14.18
N GLU A 28 -7.06 1.37 -14.48
CA GLU A 28 -7.97 0.35 -13.94
C GLU A 28 -7.17 -0.85 -13.43
N ILE A 29 -7.71 -1.50 -12.39
CA ILE A 29 -7.16 -2.73 -11.82
C ILE A 29 -8.24 -3.80 -11.90
N ARG A 30 -7.94 -4.92 -12.53
CA ARG A 30 -8.88 -6.02 -12.79
C ARG A 30 -8.71 -7.17 -11.81
N PRO A 31 -9.75 -8.00 -11.61
CA PRO A 31 -9.62 -9.22 -10.82
C PRO A 31 -8.47 -10.11 -11.33
N GLY A 32 -7.65 -10.61 -10.43
CA GLY A 32 -6.49 -11.45 -10.73
C GLY A 32 -5.22 -10.69 -11.09
N GLU A 33 -5.30 -9.38 -11.28
CA GLU A 33 -4.16 -8.57 -11.76
C GLU A 33 -3.18 -8.24 -10.63
N ARG A 34 -1.89 -8.42 -10.90
CA ARG A 34 -0.75 -8.07 -10.04
C ARG A 34 -0.03 -6.89 -10.65
N VAL A 35 -0.25 -5.71 -10.09
CA VAL A 35 0.25 -4.46 -10.66
C VAL A 35 1.32 -3.87 -9.76
N ALA A 36 2.50 -3.60 -10.33
CA ALA A 36 3.55 -2.84 -9.68
C ALA A 36 3.40 -1.35 -10.02
N LEU A 37 3.49 -0.48 -9.01
CA LEU A 37 3.54 0.97 -9.15
C LEU A 37 4.96 1.46 -8.88
N LEU A 38 5.68 1.85 -9.91
CA LEU A 38 7.03 2.38 -9.84
C LEU A 38 7.04 3.92 -9.91
N GLY A 39 8.13 4.49 -9.48
CA GLY A 39 8.40 5.92 -9.60
C GLY A 39 9.34 6.44 -8.52
N PRO A 40 10.00 7.57 -8.77
CA PRO A 40 10.91 8.21 -7.84
C PRO A 40 10.25 8.55 -6.52
N SER A 41 11.08 8.88 -5.51
CA SER A 41 10.60 9.37 -4.24
C SER A 41 9.83 10.67 -4.45
N GLY A 42 8.66 10.82 -3.82
CA GLY A 42 7.83 12.00 -4.03
C GLY A 42 7.01 12.02 -5.32
N ALA A 43 7.07 11.02 -6.19
CA ALA A 43 6.29 10.98 -7.45
C ALA A 43 4.75 11.00 -7.26
N GLY A 44 4.27 10.83 -6.02
CA GLY A 44 2.83 10.82 -5.70
C GLY A 44 2.23 9.43 -5.52
N LYS A 45 3.04 8.36 -5.42
CA LYS A 45 2.57 6.96 -5.26
C LYS A 45 1.65 6.78 -4.04
N SER A 46 2.10 7.19 -2.85
CA SER A 46 1.31 7.11 -1.61
C SER A 46 0.01 7.92 -1.69
N THR A 47 0.07 9.10 -2.34
CA THR A 47 -1.11 9.94 -2.59
C THR A 47 -2.10 9.23 -3.52
N LEU A 48 -1.62 8.60 -4.58
CA LEU A 48 -2.45 7.81 -5.50
C LEU A 48 -3.13 6.63 -4.79
N LEU A 49 -2.39 5.91 -3.94
CA LEU A 49 -2.94 4.82 -3.12
C LEU A 49 -3.97 5.34 -2.10
N ALA A 50 -3.76 6.53 -1.51
CA ALA A 50 -4.71 7.17 -0.61
C ALA A 50 -6.00 7.59 -1.33
N VAL A 51 -5.92 7.98 -2.59
CA VAL A 51 -7.10 8.23 -3.44
C VAL A 51 -7.79 6.91 -3.78
N ALA A 52 -7.03 5.90 -4.17
CA ALA A 52 -7.55 4.59 -4.57
C ALA A 52 -8.38 3.91 -3.45
N ASN A 53 -7.97 4.05 -2.19
CA ASN A 53 -8.72 3.50 -1.04
C ASN A 53 -9.79 4.45 -0.47
N GLY A 54 -9.91 5.68 -1.01
CA GLY A 54 -10.89 6.68 -0.59
C GLY A 54 -10.60 7.39 0.73
N LEU A 55 -9.36 7.34 1.22
CA LEU A 55 -8.89 8.20 2.34
C LEU A 55 -8.76 9.65 1.90
N LEU A 56 -8.29 9.86 0.68
CA LEU A 56 -8.13 11.18 0.09
C LEU A 56 -9.13 11.34 -1.07
N PRO A 57 -10.09 12.27 -0.97
CA PRO A 57 -10.97 12.56 -2.10
C PRO A 57 -10.18 13.26 -3.21
N PRO A 58 -10.38 12.92 -4.50
CA PRO A 58 -9.79 13.67 -5.58
C PRO A 58 -10.41 15.07 -5.69
N SER A 59 -9.63 16.04 -6.15
CA SER A 59 -10.11 17.41 -6.43
C SER A 59 -10.92 17.46 -7.72
N SER A 60 -10.61 16.59 -8.67
CA SER A 60 -11.39 16.37 -9.90
C SER A 60 -11.20 14.94 -10.40
N GLY A 61 -12.01 14.52 -11.35
CA GLY A 61 -12.06 13.16 -11.83
C GLY A 61 -12.96 12.26 -10.96
N ALA A 62 -12.87 10.95 -11.15
CA ALA A 62 -13.70 9.99 -10.44
C ALA A 62 -12.92 8.76 -10.00
N VAL A 63 -13.29 8.23 -8.83
CA VAL A 63 -12.85 6.92 -8.34
C VAL A 63 -14.05 5.99 -8.36
N LEU A 64 -13.91 4.82 -8.95
CA LEU A 64 -14.95 3.79 -8.97
C LEU A 64 -14.38 2.51 -8.35
N TRP A 65 -15.15 1.90 -7.45
CA TRP A 65 -14.88 0.59 -6.86
C TRP A 65 -15.89 -0.40 -7.38
N GLU A 66 -15.41 -1.45 -8.07
CA GLU A 66 -16.28 -2.45 -8.72
C GLU A 66 -17.35 -1.79 -9.62
N GLY A 67 -16.95 -0.77 -10.37
CA GLY A 67 -17.81 0.00 -11.26
C GLY A 67 -18.74 1.02 -10.56
N ALA A 68 -18.73 1.10 -9.22
CA ALA A 68 -19.60 1.99 -8.46
C ALA A 68 -18.82 3.17 -7.84
N ALA A 69 -19.39 4.36 -7.90
CA ALA A 69 -18.89 5.53 -7.20
C ALA A 69 -18.95 5.32 -5.66
N PRO A 70 -18.10 6.04 -4.88
CA PRO A 70 -18.15 6.00 -3.42
C PRO A 70 -19.57 6.34 -2.91
N ALA A 71 -20.14 5.46 -2.11
CA ALA A 71 -21.49 5.60 -1.60
C ALA A 71 -21.63 6.89 -0.76
N ARG A 72 -22.76 7.56 -0.88
CA ARG A 72 -23.04 8.79 -0.13
C ARG A 72 -23.20 8.52 1.37
N SER A 73 -23.85 7.42 1.75
CA SER A 73 -24.03 7.08 3.16
C SER A 73 -22.73 6.54 3.76
N ARG A 74 -22.39 6.98 4.98
CA ARG A 74 -21.18 6.52 5.71
C ARG A 74 -21.14 5.00 5.87
N ARG A 75 -22.29 4.37 6.15
CA ARG A 75 -22.39 2.90 6.33
C ARG A 75 -22.08 2.14 5.03
N ALA A 76 -22.65 2.56 3.90
CA ALA A 76 -22.39 1.93 2.61
C ALA A 76 -20.94 2.16 2.15
N ARG A 77 -20.40 3.38 2.34
CA ARG A 77 -19.00 3.68 2.03
C ARG A 77 -18.03 2.82 2.84
N ARG A 78 -18.26 2.64 4.15
CA ARG A 78 -17.44 1.73 4.98
C ARG A 78 -17.47 0.30 4.47
N ARG A 79 -18.61 -0.19 3.96
CA ARG A 79 -18.70 -1.53 3.37
C ARG A 79 -17.90 -1.64 2.07
N GLN A 80 -17.93 -0.62 1.22
CA GLN A 80 -17.09 -0.58 0.02
C GLN A 80 -15.62 -0.56 0.40
N GLN A 81 -15.19 0.34 1.30
CA GLN A 81 -13.80 0.45 1.76
C GLN A 81 -13.31 -0.80 2.48
N ALA A 82 -14.19 -1.55 3.16
CA ALA A 82 -13.83 -2.81 3.80
C ALA A 82 -13.32 -3.88 2.80
N ARG A 83 -13.65 -3.73 1.52
CA ARG A 83 -13.18 -4.61 0.43
C ARG A 83 -11.81 -4.19 -0.10
N ILE A 84 -11.29 -3.05 0.35
CA ILE A 84 -9.98 -2.52 -0.02
C ILE A 84 -9.08 -2.59 1.20
N GLY A 85 -8.09 -3.45 1.18
CA GLY A 85 -7.08 -3.53 2.23
C GLY A 85 -5.86 -2.71 1.85
N THR A 86 -5.32 -1.93 2.79
CA THR A 86 -4.15 -1.12 2.52
C THR A 86 -3.07 -1.37 3.56
N LEU A 87 -1.88 -1.72 3.09
CA LEU A 87 -0.66 -1.77 3.87
C LEU A 87 0.13 -0.48 3.61
N TRP A 88 0.25 0.34 4.64
CA TRP A 88 0.96 1.61 4.58
C TRP A 88 2.42 1.46 4.96
N GLN A 89 3.28 2.34 4.50
CA GLN A 89 4.70 2.37 4.84
C GLN A 89 4.94 2.51 6.36
N ASP A 90 4.10 3.28 7.06
CA ASP A 90 4.11 3.46 8.51
C ASP A 90 3.45 2.31 9.31
N LEU A 91 3.04 1.23 8.63
CA LEU A 91 2.37 0.03 9.12
C LEU A 91 1.04 0.28 9.84
N ARG A 92 0.83 1.41 10.45
CA ARG A 92 -0.36 1.80 11.24
C ARG A 92 -0.80 0.75 12.25
N LEU A 93 0.14 0.09 12.88
CA LEU A 93 -0.12 -0.80 14.02
C LEU A 93 -0.30 0.04 15.28
N ILE A 94 -1.12 -0.46 16.20
CA ILE A 94 -1.32 0.16 17.51
C ILE A 94 -0.35 -0.52 18.46
N GLU A 95 0.68 0.21 18.89
CA GLU A 95 1.84 -0.35 19.61
C GLU A 95 1.47 -0.90 20.99
N GLU A 96 0.49 -0.28 21.66
CA GLU A 96 -0.01 -0.67 22.99
C GLU A 96 -0.88 -1.94 22.95
N LEU A 97 -1.42 -2.27 21.81
CA LEU A 97 -2.25 -3.46 21.63
C LEU A 97 -1.40 -4.69 21.33
N THR A 98 -1.92 -5.85 21.73
CA THR A 98 -1.29 -7.12 21.39
C THR A 98 -1.32 -7.41 19.88
N VAL A 99 -0.45 -8.34 19.45
CA VAL A 99 -0.48 -8.86 18.07
C VAL A 99 -1.87 -9.40 17.72
N GLN A 100 -2.49 -10.17 18.61
CA GLN A 100 -3.85 -10.67 18.47
C GLN A 100 -4.85 -9.55 18.15
N GLN A 101 -4.84 -8.49 18.94
CA GLN A 101 -5.75 -7.36 18.79
C GLN A 101 -5.49 -6.59 17.49
N ASN A 102 -4.22 -6.41 17.12
CA ASN A 102 -3.84 -5.78 15.85
C ASN A 102 -4.27 -6.61 14.63
N LEU A 103 -4.10 -7.93 14.65
CA LEU A 103 -4.60 -8.83 13.60
C LEU A 103 -6.13 -8.72 13.47
N ASN A 104 -6.83 -8.73 14.60
CA ASN A 104 -8.28 -8.62 14.65
C ASN A 104 -8.80 -7.24 14.23
N ALA A 105 -7.97 -6.19 14.28
CA ALA A 105 -8.33 -4.88 13.72
C ALA A 105 -8.68 -4.97 12.22
N GLY A 106 -8.10 -5.90 11.47
CA GLY A 106 -8.52 -6.21 10.09
C GLY A 106 -9.98 -6.66 9.96
N ARG A 107 -10.57 -7.21 11.03
CA ARG A 107 -11.97 -7.69 11.05
C ARG A 107 -13.00 -6.64 11.47
N LEU A 108 -12.57 -5.48 11.95
CA LEU A 108 -13.47 -4.46 12.55
C LEU A 108 -14.55 -3.99 11.58
N ALA A 109 -14.26 -3.94 10.28
CA ALA A 109 -15.24 -3.56 9.28
C ALA A 109 -16.37 -4.61 9.10
N ALA A 110 -16.07 -5.89 9.35
CA ALA A 110 -17.03 -7.00 9.30
C ALA A 110 -17.74 -7.23 10.66
N TRP A 111 -17.14 -6.77 11.76
CA TRP A 111 -17.71 -6.92 13.09
C TRP A 111 -18.64 -5.75 13.44
N GLY A 112 -19.67 -6.03 14.25
CA GLY A 112 -20.41 -4.98 14.92
C GLY A 112 -19.61 -4.41 16.12
N TRP A 113 -20.00 -3.22 16.59
CA TRP A 113 -19.32 -2.56 17.72
C TRP A 113 -19.22 -3.41 19.01
N PRO A 114 -20.19 -4.28 19.40
CA PRO A 114 -20.05 -5.08 20.60
C PRO A 114 -18.88 -6.07 20.50
N ARG A 115 -18.73 -6.71 19.32
CA ARG A 115 -17.64 -7.66 19.08
C ARG A 115 -16.28 -6.95 18.99
N ALA A 116 -16.25 -5.74 18.43
CA ALA A 116 -15.05 -4.92 18.39
C ALA A 116 -14.58 -4.53 19.81
N LEU A 117 -15.52 -4.16 20.70
CA LEU A 117 -15.21 -3.88 22.10
C LEU A 117 -14.74 -5.15 22.84
N LEU A 118 -15.42 -6.27 22.63
CA LEU A 118 -15.05 -7.54 23.24
C LEU A 118 -13.63 -7.98 22.87
N ASN A 119 -13.14 -7.64 21.68
CA ASN A 119 -11.77 -7.92 21.23
C ASN A 119 -10.69 -7.25 22.10
N LEU A 120 -11.02 -6.18 22.82
CA LEU A 120 -10.07 -5.55 23.74
C LEU A 120 -9.89 -6.36 25.04
N LEU A 121 -10.86 -7.18 25.38
CA LEU A 121 -10.90 -7.92 26.66
C LEU A 121 -10.59 -9.41 26.48
N LEU A 122 -10.94 -9.99 25.33
CA LEU A 122 -10.83 -11.42 25.06
C LEU A 122 -10.03 -11.72 23.79
N PRO A 123 -9.27 -12.81 23.75
CA PRO A 123 -8.49 -13.24 22.59
C PRO A 123 -9.41 -13.87 21.52
N LEU A 124 -10.21 -13.05 20.84
CA LEU A 124 -11.13 -13.54 19.80
C LEU A 124 -10.39 -14.10 18.59
N GLU A 125 -10.95 -15.16 17.99
CA GLU A 125 -10.45 -15.77 16.74
C GLU A 125 -8.97 -16.20 16.81
N SER A 126 -8.48 -16.69 17.96
CA SER A 126 -7.08 -17.06 18.17
C SER A 126 -6.58 -18.10 17.17
N ALA A 127 -7.36 -19.13 16.84
CA ALA A 127 -6.99 -20.16 15.87
C ALA A 127 -6.74 -19.56 14.47
N ALA A 128 -7.60 -18.64 14.01
CA ALA A 128 -7.43 -17.96 12.73
C ALA A 128 -6.22 -17.02 12.74
N ASN A 129 -5.91 -16.37 13.86
CA ASN A 129 -4.73 -15.53 14.01
C ASN A 129 -3.45 -16.37 14.07
N THR A 130 -3.48 -17.51 14.77
CA THR A 130 -2.38 -18.49 14.76
C THR A 130 -2.06 -18.95 13.34
N ALA A 131 -3.06 -19.32 12.56
CA ALA A 131 -2.87 -19.75 11.17
C ALA A 131 -2.23 -18.65 10.31
N VAL A 132 -2.62 -17.39 10.52
CA VAL A 132 -2.02 -16.25 9.81
C VAL A 132 -0.57 -16.03 10.23
N LEU A 133 -0.23 -16.12 11.53
CA LEU A 133 1.15 -16.01 11.98
C LEU A 133 2.05 -17.10 11.39
N GLN A 134 1.56 -18.35 11.37
CA GLN A 134 2.29 -19.48 10.76
C GLN A 134 2.56 -19.24 9.26
N ARG A 135 1.58 -18.72 8.51
CA ARG A 135 1.78 -18.34 7.09
C ARG A 135 2.82 -17.24 6.90
N LEU A 136 3.06 -16.44 7.93
CA LEU A 136 4.02 -15.33 7.93
C LEU A 136 5.35 -15.72 8.59
N ASP A 137 5.56 -16.99 8.89
CA ASP A 137 6.74 -17.49 9.59
C ASP A 137 6.99 -16.73 10.92
N LEU A 138 5.91 -16.56 11.70
CA LEU A 138 5.93 -15.96 13.03
C LEU A 138 5.47 -16.98 14.07
N ASP A 139 6.14 -16.98 15.23
CA ASP A 139 5.75 -17.82 16.35
C ASP A 139 4.36 -17.42 16.88
N PRO A 140 3.40 -18.34 16.99
CA PRO A 140 2.10 -18.10 17.62
C PRO A 140 2.16 -17.54 19.05
N ALA A 141 3.23 -17.80 19.80
CA ALA A 141 3.43 -17.23 21.13
C ALA A 141 3.45 -15.69 21.13
N LEU A 142 3.76 -15.06 19.99
CA LEU A 142 3.71 -13.61 19.83
C LEU A 142 2.29 -13.02 19.94
N LEU A 143 1.23 -13.82 19.81
CA LEU A 143 -0.16 -13.32 19.85
C LEU A 143 -0.48 -12.50 21.09
N SER A 144 0.07 -12.86 22.24
CA SER A 144 -0.15 -12.18 23.53
C SER A 144 0.78 -11.00 23.77
N GLN A 145 1.80 -10.81 22.93
CA GLN A 145 2.78 -9.75 23.12
C GLN A 145 2.27 -8.41 22.54
N PRO A 146 2.58 -7.28 23.19
CA PRO A 146 2.32 -5.96 22.62
C PRO A 146 3.19 -5.74 21.37
N VAL A 147 2.66 -5.04 20.37
CA VAL A 147 3.38 -4.77 19.13
C VAL A 147 4.66 -3.97 19.37
N ALA A 148 4.67 -3.11 20.39
CA ALA A 148 5.87 -2.36 20.79
C ALA A 148 7.10 -3.25 21.09
N ALA A 149 6.89 -4.49 21.55
CA ALA A 149 7.97 -5.43 21.86
C ALA A 149 8.55 -6.16 20.63
N LEU A 150 7.95 -6.00 19.45
CA LEU A 150 8.34 -6.69 18.24
C LEU A 150 9.49 -6.00 17.51
N SER A 151 10.33 -6.79 16.83
CA SER A 151 11.30 -6.27 15.86
C SER A 151 10.60 -5.62 14.64
N GLY A 152 11.32 -4.78 13.88
CA GLY A 152 10.77 -4.14 12.68
C GLY A 152 10.22 -5.15 11.67
N GLY A 153 10.95 -6.23 11.40
CA GLY A 153 10.50 -7.28 10.48
C GLY A 153 9.30 -8.07 11.01
N GLN A 154 9.18 -8.26 12.33
CA GLN A 154 7.99 -8.87 12.94
C GLN A 154 6.78 -7.94 12.83
N ARG A 155 6.95 -6.64 13.10
CA ARG A 155 5.89 -5.63 12.92
C ARG A 155 5.40 -5.59 11.47
N GLN A 156 6.30 -5.64 10.50
CA GLN A 156 5.95 -5.69 9.08
C GLN A 156 5.07 -6.91 8.77
N ARG A 157 5.47 -8.10 9.21
CA ARG A 157 4.72 -9.34 9.03
C ARG A 157 3.35 -9.29 9.73
N VAL A 158 3.27 -8.72 10.94
CA VAL A 158 1.98 -8.51 11.63
C VAL A 158 1.07 -7.56 10.86
N ALA A 159 1.60 -6.50 10.26
CA ALA A 159 0.81 -5.58 9.43
C ALA A 159 0.26 -6.27 8.16
N ILE A 160 1.06 -7.12 7.51
CA ILE A 160 0.59 -8.00 6.42
C ILE A 160 -0.48 -8.97 6.95
N GLY A 161 -0.27 -9.58 8.12
CA GLY A 161 -1.25 -10.45 8.76
C GLY A 161 -2.59 -9.77 8.99
N ARG A 162 -2.59 -8.52 9.45
CA ARG A 162 -3.80 -7.70 9.58
C ARG A 162 -4.49 -7.49 8.24
N LEU A 163 -3.74 -7.23 7.17
CA LEU A 163 -4.27 -7.12 5.81
C LEU A 163 -4.92 -8.44 5.37
N LEU A 164 -4.26 -9.58 5.57
CA LEU A 164 -4.80 -10.91 5.25
C LEU A 164 -6.07 -11.21 6.07
N ARG A 165 -6.11 -10.83 7.34
CA ARG A 165 -7.29 -10.97 8.21
C ARG A 165 -8.47 -10.14 7.75
N GLN A 166 -8.24 -8.99 7.11
CA GLN A 166 -9.30 -8.19 6.51
C GLN A 166 -9.97 -8.93 5.34
N ASN A 167 -9.22 -9.78 4.62
CA ASN A 167 -9.67 -10.54 3.44
C ASN A 167 -10.25 -9.64 2.34
N PRO A 168 -9.51 -8.62 1.89
CA PRO A 168 -9.99 -7.67 0.88
C PRO A 168 -10.03 -8.28 -0.51
N THR A 169 -10.81 -7.68 -1.44
CA THR A 169 -10.77 -8.00 -2.87
C THR A 169 -9.69 -7.21 -3.60
N LEU A 170 -9.39 -5.99 -3.13
CA LEU A 170 -8.29 -5.18 -3.64
C LEU A 170 -7.24 -4.96 -2.54
N LEU A 171 -6.03 -5.42 -2.79
CA LEU A 171 -4.88 -5.21 -1.93
C LEU A 171 -4.07 -4.03 -2.47
N LEU A 172 -3.90 -3.01 -1.64
CA LEU A 172 -3.02 -1.88 -1.89
C LEU A 172 -1.84 -1.96 -0.94
N ALA A 173 -0.62 -1.76 -1.41
CA ALA A 173 0.54 -1.79 -0.55
C ALA A 173 1.52 -0.68 -0.92
N ASP A 174 1.87 0.14 0.07
CA ASP A 174 2.78 1.27 -0.08
C ASP A 174 4.15 0.92 0.47
N GLU A 175 5.08 0.59 -0.44
CA GLU A 175 6.47 0.25 -0.15
C GLU A 175 6.66 -0.79 0.97
N PRO A 176 5.91 -1.91 0.92
CA PRO A 176 5.84 -2.85 2.04
C PRO A 176 7.14 -3.60 2.31
N LEU A 177 8.15 -3.46 1.46
CA LEU A 177 9.38 -4.26 1.48
C LEU A 177 10.64 -3.42 1.69
N ALA A 178 10.50 -2.08 1.83
CA ALA A 178 11.62 -1.15 1.77
C ALA A 178 12.68 -1.33 2.90
N SER A 179 12.27 -1.79 4.08
CA SER A 179 13.14 -1.90 5.26
C SER A 179 13.49 -3.34 5.65
N LEU A 180 13.27 -4.29 4.74
CA LEU A 180 13.48 -5.72 5.01
C LEU A 180 14.76 -6.22 4.37
N ASP A 181 15.33 -7.26 4.97
CA ASP A 181 16.40 -8.02 4.32
C ASP A 181 15.90 -8.67 3.03
N PRO A 182 16.78 -8.91 2.04
CA PRO A 182 16.37 -9.38 0.72
C PRO A 182 15.60 -10.71 0.72
N ARG A 183 15.94 -11.64 1.62
CA ARG A 183 15.27 -12.95 1.69
C ARG A 183 13.84 -12.82 2.21
N LEU A 184 13.67 -12.06 3.29
CA LEU A 184 12.35 -11.79 3.86
C LEU A 184 11.49 -10.98 2.89
N ALA A 185 12.07 -9.98 2.22
CA ALA A 185 11.37 -9.20 1.20
C ALA A 185 10.85 -10.07 0.06
N ALA A 186 11.67 -11.01 -0.46
CA ALA A 186 11.25 -11.94 -1.50
C ALA A 186 10.12 -12.86 -1.04
N SER A 187 10.23 -13.47 0.15
CA SER A 187 9.19 -14.35 0.71
C SER A 187 7.86 -13.63 0.91
N LEU A 188 7.88 -12.40 1.43
CA LEU A 188 6.65 -11.61 1.64
C LEU A 188 6.05 -11.12 0.32
N LEU A 189 6.89 -10.80 -0.68
CA LEU A 189 6.43 -10.47 -2.02
C LEU A 189 5.71 -11.66 -2.66
N GLU A 190 6.30 -12.85 -2.62
CA GLU A 190 5.67 -14.07 -3.13
C GLU A 190 4.31 -14.33 -2.47
N LEU A 191 4.23 -14.15 -1.14
CA LEU A 191 2.98 -14.28 -0.40
C LEU A 191 1.93 -13.27 -0.88
N LEU A 192 2.28 -11.99 -1.04
CA LEU A 192 1.35 -10.96 -1.51
C LEU A 192 0.91 -11.22 -2.96
N LEU A 193 1.81 -11.66 -3.84
CA LEU A 193 1.50 -12.04 -5.22
C LEU A 193 0.56 -13.26 -5.28
N ALA A 194 0.75 -14.25 -4.40
CA ALA A 194 -0.13 -15.41 -4.30
C ALA A 194 -1.55 -15.04 -3.84
N GLU A 195 -1.71 -14.02 -3.00
CA GLU A 195 -3.02 -13.51 -2.58
C GLU A 195 -3.80 -12.83 -3.72
N ALA A 196 -3.11 -12.33 -4.75
CA ALA A 196 -3.71 -11.63 -5.89
C ALA A 196 -4.27 -12.57 -6.97
N THR A 197 -4.88 -13.66 -6.56
CA THR A 197 -5.61 -14.59 -7.44
C THR A 197 -7.07 -14.18 -7.50
N ALA A 198 -7.67 -14.19 -8.70
CA ALA A 198 -9.08 -13.81 -8.86
C ALA A 198 -9.99 -14.50 -7.82
N PRO A 199 -10.92 -13.79 -7.22
CA PRO A 199 -11.42 -12.44 -7.57
C PRO A 199 -10.61 -11.26 -6.99
N ARG A 200 -9.45 -11.49 -6.36
CA ARG A 200 -8.63 -10.44 -5.77
C ARG A 200 -7.66 -9.84 -6.79
N ALA A 201 -7.14 -8.66 -6.49
CA ALA A 201 -6.03 -8.02 -7.21
C ALA A 201 -5.08 -7.31 -6.24
N LEU A 202 -3.87 -7.01 -6.72
CA LEU A 202 -2.82 -6.31 -5.97
C LEU A 202 -2.32 -5.10 -6.77
N LEU A 203 -2.25 -3.95 -6.10
CA LEU A 203 -1.48 -2.78 -6.53
C LEU A 203 -0.44 -2.48 -5.46
N LEU A 204 0.83 -2.67 -5.79
CA LEU A 204 1.94 -2.56 -4.86
C LEU A 204 2.96 -1.55 -5.35
N SER A 205 3.27 -0.53 -4.54
CA SER A 205 4.33 0.41 -4.87
C SER A 205 5.70 -0.13 -4.50
N LEU A 206 6.65 0.03 -5.42
CA LEU A 206 8.04 -0.41 -5.28
C LEU A 206 8.99 0.72 -5.64
N HIS A 207 10.15 0.74 -4.98
CA HIS A 207 11.31 1.54 -5.39
C HIS A 207 12.31 0.72 -6.23
N ARG A 208 12.22 -0.60 -6.19
CA ARG A 208 13.20 -1.53 -6.74
C ARG A 208 12.65 -2.24 -7.99
N PRO A 209 13.13 -1.87 -9.20
CA PRO A 209 12.69 -2.51 -10.44
C PRO A 209 13.10 -3.99 -10.55
N ASP A 210 14.11 -4.44 -9.80
CA ASP A 210 14.55 -5.85 -9.76
C ASP A 210 13.50 -6.79 -9.14
N LEU A 211 12.52 -6.26 -8.40
CA LEU A 211 11.44 -7.02 -7.77
C LEU A 211 10.20 -7.21 -8.68
N LEU A 212 10.30 -6.92 -9.98
CA LEU A 212 9.17 -7.02 -10.92
C LEU A 212 8.81 -8.46 -11.31
N ALA A 213 9.56 -9.46 -10.85
CA ALA A 213 9.22 -10.85 -11.08
C ALA A 213 7.87 -11.20 -10.42
N GLY A 214 6.97 -11.82 -11.20
CA GLY A 214 5.65 -12.23 -10.72
C GLY A 214 4.54 -11.18 -10.86
N PHE A 215 4.85 -9.94 -11.26
CA PHE A 215 3.84 -8.96 -11.65
C PHE A 215 3.41 -9.16 -13.11
N ASP A 216 2.15 -8.83 -13.38
CA ASP A 216 1.56 -8.89 -14.73
C ASP A 216 1.77 -7.57 -15.48
N ARG A 217 1.68 -6.44 -14.76
CA ARG A 217 1.69 -5.09 -15.31
C ARG A 217 2.46 -4.12 -14.41
N VAL A 218 3.09 -3.13 -15.03
CA VAL A 218 3.85 -2.09 -14.36
C VAL A 218 3.33 -0.72 -14.76
N LEU A 219 3.00 0.07 -13.75
CA LEU A 219 2.64 1.47 -13.86
C LEU A 219 3.82 2.32 -13.40
N GLY A 220 4.19 3.34 -14.16
CA GLY A 220 5.24 4.30 -13.78
C GLY A 220 4.66 5.67 -13.52
N LEU A 221 4.83 6.17 -12.30
CA LEU A 221 4.39 7.50 -11.89
C LEU A 221 5.60 8.44 -11.77
N ARG A 222 5.53 9.59 -12.42
CA ARG A 222 6.52 10.65 -12.33
C ARG A 222 5.84 12.01 -12.27
N ASP A 223 6.24 12.84 -11.32
CA ASP A 223 5.69 14.20 -11.13
C ASP A 223 4.15 14.24 -11.08
N GLY A 224 3.54 13.21 -10.46
CA GLY A 224 2.09 13.09 -10.37
C GLY A 224 1.39 12.54 -11.61
N ARG A 225 2.11 12.24 -12.69
CA ARG A 225 1.58 11.76 -13.97
C ARG A 225 1.91 10.30 -14.20
N LEU A 226 0.98 9.56 -14.77
CA LEU A 226 1.22 8.20 -15.23
C LEU A 226 1.98 8.29 -16.57
N VAL A 227 3.28 7.96 -16.55
CA VAL A 227 4.16 8.05 -17.73
C VAL A 227 4.49 6.69 -18.33
N LEU A 228 4.19 5.61 -17.61
CA LEU A 228 4.42 4.24 -18.05
C LEU A 228 3.22 3.37 -17.68
N ASP A 229 2.76 2.53 -18.60
CA ASP A 229 1.75 1.51 -18.41
C ASP A 229 2.05 0.37 -19.38
N GLN A 230 2.72 -0.68 -18.89
CA GLN A 230 3.23 -1.77 -19.73
C GLN A 230 3.10 -3.13 -19.03
N PRO A 231 2.97 -4.22 -19.79
CA PRO A 231 3.16 -5.56 -19.25
C PRO A 231 4.55 -5.69 -18.62
N ALA A 232 4.64 -6.33 -17.45
CA ALA A 232 5.91 -6.48 -16.74
C ALA A 232 6.97 -7.24 -17.58
N ALA A 233 6.54 -8.18 -18.41
CA ALA A 233 7.43 -8.90 -19.32
C ALA A 233 8.13 -7.99 -20.34
N ALA A 234 7.47 -6.92 -20.79
CA ALA A 234 8.02 -5.98 -21.77
C ALA A 234 9.13 -5.08 -21.19
N LEU A 235 9.27 -5.05 -19.87
CA LEU A 235 10.25 -4.19 -19.17
C LEU A 235 11.54 -4.92 -18.79
N ARG A 236 11.63 -6.22 -19.03
CA ARG A 236 12.79 -7.02 -18.62
C ARG A 236 14.02 -6.84 -19.50
N GLU A 237 13.82 -6.49 -20.78
CA GLU A 237 14.91 -6.43 -21.77
C GLU A 237 14.81 -5.24 -22.72
N GLY A 238 15.94 -4.83 -23.30
CA GLY A 238 16.03 -3.88 -24.40
C GLY A 238 15.38 -2.53 -24.13
N LYS A 239 14.37 -2.17 -24.94
CA LYS A 239 13.63 -0.90 -24.82
C LYS A 239 12.93 -0.72 -23.47
N GLY A 240 12.54 -1.82 -22.80
CA GLY A 240 11.90 -1.77 -21.50
C GLY A 240 12.84 -1.26 -20.41
N ALA A 241 14.09 -1.68 -20.41
CA ALA A 241 15.12 -1.17 -19.50
C ALA A 241 15.35 0.35 -19.68
N ALA A 242 15.31 0.82 -20.94
CA ALA A 242 15.44 2.26 -21.24
C ALA A 242 14.23 3.07 -20.71
N LEU A 243 13.02 2.53 -20.78
CA LEU A 243 11.81 3.17 -20.21
C LEU A 243 11.89 3.27 -18.68
N LEU A 244 12.40 2.24 -18.01
CA LEU A 244 12.65 2.28 -16.56
C LEU A 244 13.74 3.30 -16.22
N ALA A 245 14.83 3.36 -16.96
CA ALA A 245 15.89 4.37 -16.78
C ALA A 245 15.34 5.79 -16.97
N GLU A 246 14.44 6.01 -17.95
CA GLU A 246 13.78 7.28 -18.16
C GLU A 246 12.88 7.67 -16.98
N LEU A 247 12.14 6.72 -16.40
CA LEU A 247 11.29 6.96 -15.24
C LEU A 247 12.09 7.51 -14.05
N TYR A 248 13.33 7.04 -13.86
CA TYR A 248 14.23 7.45 -12.77
C TYR A 248 15.30 8.45 -13.18
N ARG A 249 15.20 9.06 -14.38
CA ARG A 249 16.20 10.04 -14.86
C ARG A 249 16.32 11.21 -13.87
N GLY A 250 17.54 11.43 -13.36
CA GLY A 250 17.84 12.46 -12.36
C GLY A 250 17.85 11.98 -10.92
N GLU A 251 17.59 10.70 -10.64
CA GLU A 251 17.79 10.07 -9.35
C GLU A 251 18.74 8.87 -9.49
N SER A 252 19.55 8.62 -8.45
CA SER A 252 20.32 7.39 -8.36
C SER A 252 19.37 6.21 -8.14
N LEU A 253 19.38 5.21 -9.03
CA LEU A 253 18.59 3.98 -8.83
C LEU A 253 19.00 3.32 -7.51
N PRO A 254 18.07 3.05 -6.60
CA PRO A 254 18.38 2.30 -5.39
C PRO A 254 18.68 0.83 -5.76
N GLY A 255 19.91 0.40 -5.51
CA GLY A 255 20.37 -0.96 -5.78
C GLY A 255 21.39 -1.01 -6.93
N GLY A 256 22.64 -0.61 -6.61
CA GLY A 256 23.77 -0.54 -7.56
C GLY A 256 24.03 -1.81 -8.35
N ALA A 257 23.44 -1.88 -9.55
CA ALA A 257 24.04 -2.56 -10.68
C ALA A 257 24.41 -1.45 -11.66
N GLY A 258 25.63 -0.94 -11.51
CA GLY A 258 26.19 0.05 -12.41
C GLY A 258 26.21 -0.47 -13.84
N LEU A 259 25.60 0.28 -14.73
CA LEU A 259 25.93 0.20 -16.15
C LEU A 259 27.39 0.67 -16.31
N PRO A 260 28.24 0.00 -17.09
CA PRO A 260 29.63 0.38 -17.26
C PRO A 260 29.73 1.66 -18.09
N GLY A 261 30.23 2.73 -17.48
CA GLY A 261 30.64 3.97 -18.15
C GLY A 261 30.03 5.21 -17.50
N ASP A 262 30.73 5.76 -16.52
CA ASP A 262 31.13 7.13 -16.40
C ASP A 262 31.63 7.39 -14.96
N GLY A 263 32.94 7.38 -14.81
CA GLY A 263 33.58 7.82 -13.58
C GLY A 263 33.68 9.34 -13.57
N VAL A 264 33.12 9.98 -12.55
CA VAL A 264 33.67 11.21 -11.96
C VAL A 264 33.07 11.40 -10.55
N GLY A 265 33.94 11.43 -9.53
CA GLY A 265 33.90 12.27 -8.33
C GLY A 265 32.72 12.11 -7.36
N ALA A 266 32.90 11.28 -6.35
CA ALA A 266 32.07 11.30 -5.16
C ALA A 266 32.53 12.41 -4.19
N GLU A 267 31.70 13.40 -3.96
CA GLU A 267 31.81 14.30 -2.81
C GLU A 267 30.72 13.94 -1.79
N GLN A 268 31.18 13.55 -0.60
CA GLN A 268 30.33 13.23 0.55
C GLN A 268 29.74 14.50 1.13
N GLN A 269 28.44 14.57 1.32
CA GLN A 269 27.79 15.57 2.18
C GLN A 269 26.90 14.88 3.25
N PRO A 270 26.76 15.52 4.42
CA PRO A 270 26.40 14.85 5.65
C PRO A 270 24.90 14.66 5.86
N VAL A 271 24.57 13.57 6.53
CA VAL A 271 23.25 13.23 7.09
C VAL A 271 22.77 14.33 8.04
N GLY A 272 21.61 14.91 7.75
CA GLY A 272 21.01 15.85 8.66
C GLY A 272 19.59 16.25 8.33
N ARG A 273 18.68 15.89 9.26
CA ARG A 273 17.35 16.43 9.53
C ARG A 273 16.14 15.69 8.96
N THR A 274 15.55 14.93 9.87
CA THR A 274 14.13 14.55 9.90
C THR A 274 13.21 15.76 9.70
N PRO A 275 12.24 15.76 8.81
CA PRO A 275 11.17 16.75 8.81
C PRO A 275 10.13 16.37 9.87
N ALA A 276 10.09 17.12 10.95
CA ALA A 276 8.94 17.20 11.83
C ALA A 276 7.76 17.82 11.06
N GLY A 277 6.55 17.26 11.20
CA GLY A 277 5.35 17.97 10.80
C GLY A 277 4.33 17.16 9.98
N LEU A 278 3.74 16.12 10.57
CA LEU A 278 2.43 15.60 10.16
C LEU A 278 1.40 15.63 11.32
N GLY A 279 1.55 16.64 12.18
CA GLY A 279 0.55 16.93 13.21
C GLY A 279 -0.24 18.17 12.86
N ALA A 280 -1.17 18.12 11.93
CA ALA A 280 -2.29 19.05 11.78
C ALA A 280 -3.03 18.81 10.45
N LEU A 281 -3.78 17.72 10.35
CA LEU A 281 -4.72 17.52 9.25
C LEU A 281 -6.08 17.02 9.76
N TRP A 282 -6.51 17.59 10.88
CA TRP A 282 -7.87 17.39 11.35
C TRP A 282 -8.43 18.76 11.71
N PRO A 283 -9.39 19.33 10.97
CA PRO A 283 -10.09 20.52 11.42
C PRO A 283 -10.96 20.16 12.63
N ASP A 284 -10.75 20.89 13.72
CA ASP A 284 -11.50 20.82 14.98
C ASP A 284 -12.91 21.41 14.73
N GLU A 285 -13.84 20.58 14.23
CA GLU A 285 -15.25 20.95 14.20
C GLU A 285 -15.88 20.67 15.56
N ARG A 286 -15.81 21.64 16.46
CA ARG A 286 -16.71 21.70 17.62
C ARG A 286 -18.11 22.09 17.12
N PRO A 287 -19.16 21.35 17.46
CA PRO A 287 -20.52 21.77 17.16
C PRO A 287 -20.88 23.03 17.96
N PRO A 288 -21.64 23.97 17.38
CA PRO A 288 -22.08 25.15 18.08
C PRO A 288 -23.01 24.78 19.26
N ALA A 289 -22.82 25.44 20.40
CA ALA A 289 -23.68 25.34 21.56
C ALA A 289 -25.11 25.73 21.16
N ARG A 290 -26.07 24.91 21.52
CA ARG A 290 -27.51 25.25 21.38
C ARG A 290 -27.91 26.23 22.50
N PRO A 291 -28.83 27.15 22.19
CA PRO A 291 -29.38 28.08 23.18
C PRO A 291 -30.23 27.39 24.26
#